data_36fcf0a5c64824a718ca357e912d352d
#
_entry.id   36fcf0a5c64824a718ca357e912d352d
#
_cell.length_a   1.000
_cell.length_b   1.000
_cell.length_c   1.000
_cell.angle_alpha   90.00
_cell.angle_beta   90.00
_cell.angle_gamma   90.00
#
_symmetry.space_group_name_H-M   'P 1'
#
loop_
_entity.id
_entity.type
_entity.pdbx_description
1 polymer ?
#
loop_
_entity_poly.entity_id
_entity_poly.type
_entity_poly.pdbx_seq_one_letter_code
_entity_poly.pdbx_strand_id
1 'polypeptide(L)'
;MAAERETNMSNHIPEQDEQLTRFLGSFQNKLRCILGAKLIGIYIHGSVAQNAFRWERSDVDALAVVSERLSAVERLRFVEEMRALSEEGPAKGIEVSVLTERELIEGEHPYVTECHYSHFWDEYVREAGWENWNQELRRDM
;
A
#
# COMPACT_ATOMS: atom_id res chain seq x y z
N MET A 1 1.72 14.60 10.40
CA MET A 1 1.98 13.92 9.24
C MET A 1 1.85 14.67 7.95
N ALA A 2 0.97 14.23 7.06
CA ALA A 2 0.86 14.89 5.77
C ALA A 2 0.52 16.37 5.88
N ALA A 3 -0.11 16.76 6.95
CA ALA A 3 -0.49 18.17 7.15
C ALA A 3 0.69 19.12 7.13
N GLU A 4 1.85 18.64 7.46
CA GLU A 4 3.02 19.50 7.44
C GLU A 4 3.54 19.80 6.05
N ARG A 5 2.87 19.30 5.03
CA ARG A 5 3.31 19.50 3.65
C ARG A 5 2.83 20.79 3.05
N GLU A 6 1.93 21.49 3.69
CA GLU A 6 1.33 22.66 3.09
C GLU A 6 2.32 23.78 2.78
N THR A 7 3.50 23.74 3.37
CA THR A 7 4.48 24.78 3.16
C THR A 7 5.06 24.82 1.76
N ASN A 8 4.96 23.72 1.01
CA ASN A 8 5.55 23.67 -0.31
C ASN A 8 4.47 23.60 -1.36
N MET A 9 3.93 24.77 -1.70
CA MET A 9 2.79 24.87 -2.59
C MET A 9 3.18 25.05 -4.06
N SER A 10 4.43 25.36 -4.35
CA SER A 10 4.83 25.75 -5.70
C SER A 10 4.67 24.63 -6.74
N ASN A 11 4.73 23.37 -6.31
CA ASN A 11 4.62 22.23 -7.20
C ASN A 11 3.23 21.59 -7.19
N HIS A 12 2.30 22.16 -6.44
CA HIS A 12 1.00 21.54 -6.28
C HIS A 12 0.05 21.94 -7.40
N ILE A 13 -0.77 20.99 -7.81
CA ILE A 13 -1.89 21.20 -8.72
C ILE A 13 -3.13 20.94 -7.88
N PRO A 14 -3.95 21.96 -7.61
CA PRO A 14 -5.05 21.83 -6.63
C PRO A 14 -5.99 20.64 -6.85
N GLU A 15 -6.35 20.38 -8.10
CA GLU A 15 -7.26 19.28 -8.39
C GLU A 15 -6.61 17.94 -8.07
N GLN A 16 -5.31 17.81 -8.34
CA GLN A 16 -4.58 16.59 -8.04
C GLN A 16 -4.40 16.42 -6.53
N ASP A 17 -4.18 17.52 -5.81
CA ASP A 17 -4.07 17.46 -4.35
C ASP A 17 -5.36 16.98 -3.72
N GLU A 18 -6.50 17.48 -4.18
CA GLU A 18 -7.79 17.04 -3.68
C GLU A 18 -8.05 15.58 -4.03
N GLN A 19 -7.73 15.19 -5.25
CA GLN A 19 -7.90 13.83 -5.71
C GLN A 19 -7.04 12.87 -4.90
N LEU A 20 -5.78 13.22 -4.69
CA LEU A 20 -4.86 12.42 -3.89
C LEU A 20 -5.33 12.31 -2.45
N THR A 21 -5.77 13.41 -1.86
CA THR A 21 -6.25 13.42 -0.48
C THR A 21 -7.44 12.47 -0.30
N ARG A 22 -8.40 12.53 -1.24
CA ARG A 22 -9.54 11.63 -1.18
C ARG A 22 -9.13 10.18 -1.36
N PHE A 23 -8.21 9.93 -2.29
CA PHE A 23 -7.73 8.58 -2.51
C PHE A 23 -7.02 8.03 -1.29
N LEU A 24 -6.14 8.83 -0.68
CA LEU A 24 -5.43 8.40 0.53
C LEU A 24 -6.39 8.14 1.69
N GLY A 25 -7.45 8.92 1.78
CA GLY A 25 -8.49 8.68 2.79
C GLY A 25 -9.16 7.33 2.59
N SER A 26 -9.54 7.01 1.36
CA SER A 26 -10.12 5.72 1.04
C SER A 26 -9.14 4.59 1.29
N PHE A 27 -7.89 4.78 0.90
CA PHE A 27 -6.83 3.81 1.10
C PHE A 27 -6.64 3.48 2.58
N GLN A 28 -6.54 4.50 3.41
CA GLN A 28 -6.37 4.32 4.85
C GLN A 28 -7.58 3.62 5.47
N ASN A 29 -8.78 4.02 5.05
CA ASN A 29 -9.99 3.40 5.57
C ASN A 29 -10.09 1.92 5.20
N LYS A 30 -9.70 1.57 3.97
CA LYS A 30 -9.66 0.17 3.56
C LYS A 30 -8.71 -0.64 4.40
N LEU A 31 -7.50 -0.12 4.62
CA LEU A 31 -6.53 -0.83 5.44
C LEU A 31 -7.03 -1.01 6.88
N ARG A 32 -7.66 0.00 7.44
CA ARG A 32 -8.23 -0.12 8.77
C ARG A 32 -9.32 -1.18 8.83
N CYS A 33 -10.14 -1.26 7.80
CA CYS A 33 -11.20 -2.28 7.75
C CYS A 33 -10.63 -3.69 7.62
N ILE A 34 -9.58 -3.84 6.81
CA ILE A 34 -8.99 -5.16 6.60
C ILE A 34 -8.19 -5.63 7.81
N LEU A 35 -7.37 -4.74 8.35
CA LEU A 35 -6.39 -5.10 9.38
C LEU A 35 -6.91 -4.89 10.80
N GLY A 36 -7.91 -4.05 10.95
CA GLY A 36 -8.58 -3.85 12.23
C GLY A 36 -7.62 -3.50 13.36
N ALA A 37 -7.81 -4.16 14.49
CA ALA A 37 -7.02 -3.89 15.69
C ALA A 37 -5.53 -4.24 15.53
N LYS A 38 -5.18 -5.02 14.52
CA LYS A 38 -3.77 -5.35 14.28
C LYS A 38 -2.99 -4.18 13.71
N LEU A 39 -3.66 -3.23 13.07
CA LEU A 39 -2.97 -2.13 12.41
C LEU A 39 -2.37 -1.17 13.42
N ILE A 40 -1.05 -0.97 13.33
CA ILE A 40 -0.32 -0.02 14.16
C ILE A 40 -0.16 1.31 13.45
N GLY A 41 0.21 1.28 12.18
CA GLY A 41 0.41 2.52 11.44
C GLY A 41 0.52 2.29 9.95
N ILE A 42 0.34 3.38 9.21
CA ILE A 42 0.44 3.41 7.76
C ILE A 42 1.44 4.52 7.41
N TYR A 43 2.43 4.18 6.62
CA TYR A 43 3.49 5.11 6.25
C TYR A 43 3.52 5.25 4.75
N ILE A 44 3.30 6.47 4.27
CA ILE A 44 3.31 6.79 2.84
C ILE A 44 4.70 7.27 2.49
N HIS A 45 5.27 6.72 1.42
CA HIS A 45 6.61 7.12 0.99
C HIS A 45 6.63 7.33 -0.52
N GLY A 46 7.81 7.44 -1.11
CA GLY A 46 7.93 7.67 -2.53
C GLY A 46 7.57 9.09 -2.94
N SER A 47 6.97 9.24 -4.11
CA SER A 47 6.69 10.57 -4.68
C SER A 47 5.73 11.39 -3.82
N VAL A 48 4.77 10.76 -3.14
CA VAL A 48 3.86 11.48 -2.25
C VAL A 48 4.64 12.13 -1.10
N ALA A 49 5.51 11.37 -0.45
CA ALA A 49 6.30 11.87 0.68
C ALA A 49 7.28 12.95 0.24
N GLN A 50 7.75 12.88 -0.99
CA GLN A 50 8.71 13.83 -1.53
C GLN A 50 8.05 15.05 -2.18
N ASN A 51 6.72 15.12 -2.12
CA ASN A 51 5.96 16.22 -2.70
C ASN A 51 6.17 16.33 -4.22
N ALA A 52 6.37 15.19 -4.86
CA ALA A 52 6.61 15.09 -6.30
C ALA A 52 5.55 14.27 -7.02
N PHE A 53 4.44 14.03 -6.36
CA PHE A 53 3.39 13.16 -6.89
C PHE A 53 2.67 13.79 -8.08
N ARG A 54 2.42 12.96 -9.09
CA ARG A 54 1.61 13.31 -10.26
C ARG A 54 0.65 12.16 -10.52
N TRP A 55 -0.64 12.48 -10.56
CA TRP A 55 -1.67 11.46 -10.70
C TRP A 55 -1.48 10.58 -11.92
N GLU A 56 -1.05 11.14 -13.03
CA GLU A 56 -0.91 10.41 -14.28
C GLU A 56 0.43 9.70 -14.45
N ARG A 57 1.38 9.86 -13.54
CA ARG A 57 2.71 9.28 -13.69
C ARG A 57 3.25 8.59 -12.45
N SER A 58 2.63 8.81 -11.33
CA SER A 58 3.15 8.31 -10.06
C SER A 58 2.28 7.17 -9.55
N ASP A 59 2.86 6.35 -8.69
CA ASP A 59 2.09 5.40 -7.88
C ASP A 59 2.04 5.92 -6.45
N VAL A 60 1.21 5.28 -5.65
CA VAL A 60 1.18 5.53 -4.21
C VAL A 60 1.91 4.38 -3.53
N ASP A 61 3.01 4.70 -2.84
CA ASP A 61 3.82 3.71 -2.14
C ASP A 61 3.55 3.79 -0.65
N ALA A 62 3.27 2.65 -0.03
CA ALA A 62 2.93 2.63 1.38
C ALA A 62 3.43 1.38 2.08
N LEU A 63 3.65 1.54 3.38
CA LEU A 63 3.96 0.45 4.28
C LEU A 63 2.95 0.46 5.41
N ALA A 64 2.30 -0.68 5.64
CA ALA A 64 1.44 -0.84 6.80
C ALA A 64 2.14 -1.74 7.81
N VAL A 65 2.10 -1.37 9.07
CA VAL A 65 2.72 -2.13 10.14
C VAL A 65 1.63 -2.70 11.03
N VAL A 66 1.72 -3.99 11.31
CA VAL A 66 0.73 -4.69 12.13
C VAL A 66 1.40 -5.29 13.36
N SER A 67 0.59 -5.49 14.41
CA SER A 67 1.09 -5.99 15.69
C SER A 67 1.35 -7.50 15.68
N GLU A 68 0.69 -8.23 14.79
CA GLU A 68 0.83 -9.68 14.73
C GLU A 68 0.55 -10.18 13.31
N ARG A 69 0.87 -11.43 13.08
CA ARG A 69 0.76 -12.02 11.75
C ARG A 69 -0.68 -12.04 11.25
N LEU A 70 -0.82 -11.96 9.94
CA LEU A 70 -2.13 -11.98 9.29
C LEU A 70 -2.56 -13.43 9.02
N SER A 71 -3.86 -13.65 9.12
CA SER A 71 -4.44 -14.93 8.71
C SER A 71 -4.51 -15.02 7.19
N ALA A 72 -4.74 -16.23 6.68
CA ALA A 72 -4.90 -16.43 5.25
C ALA A 72 -6.08 -15.61 4.70
N VAL A 73 -7.17 -15.51 5.46
CA VAL A 73 -8.34 -14.75 5.05
C VAL A 73 -8.00 -13.25 4.96
N GLU A 74 -7.26 -12.76 5.93
CA GLU A 74 -6.85 -11.34 5.93
C GLU A 74 -5.95 -11.03 4.73
N ARG A 75 -5.03 -11.93 4.41
CA ARG A 75 -4.14 -11.75 3.26
C ARG A 75 -4.90 -11.74 1.95
N LEU A 76 -5.83 -12.66 1.79
CA LEU A 76 -6.65 -12.73 0.58
C LEU A 76 -7.47 -11.46 0.43
N ARG A 77 -8.13 -11.05 1.51
CA ARG A 77 -8.95 -9.84 1.50
C ARG A 77 -8.09 -8.62 1.17
N PHE A 78 -6.89 -8.55 1.74
CA PHE A 78 -5.98 -7.45 1.47
C PHE A 78 -5.72 -7.28 -0.03
N VAL A 79 -5.36 -8.38 -0.70
CA VAL A 79 -5.02 -8.28 -2.12
C VAL A 79 -6.24 -7.96 -2.96
N GLU A 80 -7.39 -8.53 -2.65
CA GLU A 80 -8.61 -8.24 -3.39
C GLU A 80 -9.02 -6.78 -3.27
N GLU A 81 -8.95 -6.24 -2.06
CA GLU A 81 -9.33 -4.85 -1.83
C GLU A 81 -8.31 -3.88 -2.40
N MET A 82 -7.03 -4.22 -2.32
CA MET A 82 -6.00 -3.35 -2.89
C MET A 82 -6.08 -3.34 -4.41
N ARG A 83 -6.41 -4.47 -5.02
CA ARG A 83 -6.61 -4.50 -6.47
C ARG A 83 -7.76 -3.58 -6.88
N ALA A 84 -8.89 -3.70 -6.21
CA ALA A 84 -10.05 -2.86 -6.50
C ALA A 84 -9.72 -1.38 -6.31
N LEU A 85 -9.03 -1.05 -5.24
CA LEU A 85 -8.68 0.32 -4.94
C LEU A 85 -7.68 0.88 -5.94
N SER A 86 -6.75 0.05 -6.40
CA SER A 86 -5.74 0.46 -7.36
C SER A 86 -6.36 0.91 -8.68
N GLU A 87 -7.48 0.30 -9.06
CA GLU A 87 -8.18 0.68 -10.29
C GLU A 87 -8.79 2.09 -10.20
N GLU A 88 -9.08 2.55 -8.99
CA GLU A 88 -9.62 3.89 -8.76
C GLU A 88 -8.54 4.91 -8.47
N GLY A 89 -7.30 4.49 -8.41
CA GLY A 89 -6.18 5.30 -7.99
C GLY A 89 -5.42 5.93 -9.14
N PRO A 90 -4.21 6.38 -8.86
CA PRO A 90 -3.39 7.02 -9.88
C PRO A 90 -3.03 6.07 -11.01
N ALA A 91 -2.52 6.62 -12.09
CA ALA A 91 -2.28 5.86 -13.32
C ALA A 91 -1.42 4.63 -13.10
N LYS A 92 -0.43 4.72 -12.22
CA LYS A 92 0.45 3.58 -11.93
C LYS A 92 0.03 2.79 -10.70
N GLY A 93 -1.15 3.09 -10.17
CA GLY A 93 -1.75 2.32 -9.09
C GLY A 93 -1.08 2.51 -7.76
N ILE A 94 -1.10 1.45 -6.96
CA ILE A 94 -0.52 1.48 -5.63
C ILE A 94 0.48 0.35 -5.46
N GLU A 95 1.42 0.58 -4.56
CA GLU A 95 2.33 -0.45 -4.10
C GLU A 95 2.32 -0.42 -2.58
N VAL A 96 1.92 -1.51 -1.96
CA VAL A 96 1.77 -1.54 -0.51
C VAL A 96 2.23 -2.87 0.06
N SER A 97 3.05 -2.78 1.12
CA SER A 97 3.54 -3.94 1.85
C SER A 97 3.00 -3.90 3.27
N VAL A 98 2.78 -5.06 3.85
CA VAL A 98 2.39 -5.18 5.25
C VAL A 98 3.47 -5.96 5.97
N LEU A 99 4.02 -5.38 7.04
CA LEU A 99 5.02 -6.00 7.88
C LEU A 99 4.52 -6.07 9.30
N THR A 100 4.95 -7.10 10.04
CA THR A 100 4.75 -7.06 11.48
C THR A 100 5.73 -6.07 12.10
N GLU A 101 5.37 -5.51 13.23
CA GLU A 101 6.25 -4.65 13.99
C GLU A 101 7.55 -5.37 14.35
N ARG A 102 7.44 -6.65 14.69
CA ARG A 102 8.59 -7.45 15.02
C ARG A 102 9.57 -7.54 13.86
N GLU A 103 9.06 -7.80 12.65
CA GLU A 103 9.91 -7.86 11.48
C GLU A 103 10.59 -6.51 11.21
N LEU A 104 9.85 -5.43 11.37
CA LEU A 104 10.39 -4.09 11.15
C LEU A 104 11.55 -3.78 12.10
N ILE A 105 11.44 -4.22 13.35
CA ILE A 105 12.46 -3.93 14.37
C ILE A 105 13.61 -4.91 14.33
N GLU A 106 13.33 -6.21 14.18
CA GLU A 106 14.33 -7.27 14.33
C GLU A 106 14.79 -7.87 13.02
N GLY A 107 14.05 -7.65 11.94
CA GLY A 107 14.39 -8.24 10.65
C GLY A 107 15.54 -7.52 9.97
N GLU A 108 16.06 -8.16 8.91
CA GLU A 108 17.10 -7.60 8.07
C GLU A 108 16.59 -7.47 6.66
N HIS A 109 17.05 -6.44 5.97
CA HIS A 109 16.67 -6.22 4.57
C HIS A 109 17.22 -7.34 3.68
N PRO A 110 16.44 -7.91 2.75
CA PRO A 110 15.03 -7.57 2.48
C PRO A 110 14.09 -8.15 3.53
N TYR A 111 13.14 -7.33 3.96
CA TYR A 111 12.19 -7.74 5.01
C TYR A 111 11.21 -8.77 4.50
N VAL A 112 10.76 -9.62 5.42
CA VAL A 112 9.72 -10.61 5.15
C VAL A 112 8.36 -9.95 5.33
N THR A 113 7.58 -9.86 4.26
CA THR A 113 6.27 -9.22 4.33
C THR A 113 5.17 -10.23 4.67
N GLU A 114 4.15 -9.75 5.36
CA GLU A 114 2.95 -10.54 5.58
C GLU A 114 2.14 -10.66 4.29
N CYS A 115 2.07 -9.58 3.55
CA CYS A 115 1.52 -9.57 2.20
C CYS A 115 2.00 -8.31 1.48
N HIS A 116 1.86 -8.33 0.19
CA HIS A 116 2.31 -7.25 -0.67
C HIS A 116 1.38 -7.15 -1.86
N TYR A 117 1.04 -5.94 -2.24
CA TYR A 117 0.31 -5.69 -3.48
C TYR A 117 1.04 -4.62 -4.28
N SER A 118 1.15 -4.84 -5.59
CA SER A 118 1.71 -3.88 -6.51
C SER A 118 0.91 -3.96 -7.81
N HIS A 119 0.57 -2.81 -8.35
CA HIS A 119 -0.08 -2.75 -9.65
C HIS A 119 0.75 -3.49 -10.71
N PHE A 120 2.05 -3.44 -10.57
CA PHE A 120 2.97 -4.15 -11.46
C PHE A 120 2.71 -5.66 -11.47
N TRP A 121 2.33 -6.24 -10.31
CA TRP A 121 2.09 -7.67 -10.17
C TRP A 121 0.67 -8.09 -10.55
N ASP A 122 -0.19 -7.13 -10.85
CA ASP A 122 -1.60 -7.45 -11.09
C ASP A 122 -1.78 -8.35 -12.30
N GLU A 123 -1.04 -8.11 -13.37
CA GLU A 123 -1.09 -8.98 -14.55
C GLU A 123 -0.68 -10.40 -14.20
N TYR A 124 0.39 -10.54 -13.41
CA TYR A 124 0.85 -11.85 -13.00
C TYR A 124 -0.21 -12.60 -12.21
N VAL A 125 -0.88 -11.92 -11.30
CA VAL A 125 -1.95 -12.53 -10.51
C VAL A 125 -3.10 -12.97 -11.41
N ARG A 126 -3.46 -12.17 -12.40
CA ARG A 126 -4.53 -12.49 -13.33
C ARG A 126 -4.21 -13.70 -14.19
N GLU A 127 -2.97 -13.83 -14.63
CA GLU A 127 -2.54 -14.92 -15.49
C GLU A 127 -2.28 -16.21 -14.71
N ALA A 128 -1.59 -16.10 -13.58
CA ALA A 128 -1.15 -17.27 -12.80
C ALA A 128 -2.18 -17.74 -11.79
N GLY A 129 -3.11 -16.86 -11.42
CA GLY A 129 -4.13 -17.17 -10.44
C GLY A 129 -3.66 -16.98 -9.01
N TRP A 130 -4.64 -16.93 -8.13
CA TRP A 130 -4.45 -16.63 -6.71
C TRP A 130 -3.50 -17.57 -6.01
N GLU A 131 -3.63 -18.85 -6.29
CA GLU A 131 -2.88 -19.87 -5.57
C GLU A 131 -1.39 -19.74 -5.85
N ASN A 132 -1.03 -19.51 -7.10
CA ASN A 132 0.38 -19.37 -7.48
C ASN A 132 0.99 -18.15 -6.82
N TRP A 133 0.27 -17.02 -6.87
CA TRP A 133 0.77 -15.80 -6.28
C TRP A 133 0.95 -15.94 -4.77
N ASN A 134 -0.01 -16.58 -4.13
CA ASN A 134 0.02 -16.83 -2.70
C ASN A 134 1.16 -17.77 -2.30
N GLN A 135 1.46 -18.75 -3.14
CA GLN A 135 2.59 -19.64 -2.90
C GLN A 135 3.92 -18.92 -3.04
N GLU A 136 4.02 -18.03 -4.00
CA GLU A 136 5.23 -17.23 -4.19
C GLU A 136 5.48 -16.32 -2.99
N LEU A 137 4.44 -15.69 -2.50
CA LEU A 137 4.55 -14.89 -1.28
C LEU A 137 5.05 -15.74 -0.10
N ARG A 138 4.55 -16.95 0.01
CA ARG A 138 4.95 -17.83 1.10
C ARG A 138 6.42 -18.24 1.00
N ARG A 139 6.92 -18.37 -0.21
CA ARG A 139 8.33 -18.74 -0.39
C ARG A 139 9.25 -17.59 0.00
N ASP A 140 8.79 -16.38 -0.18
CA ASP A 140 9.58 -15.20 0.18
C ASP A 140 9.49 -14.88 1.66
N MET A 141 8.60 -15.54 2.35
CA MET A 141 8.44 -15.41 3.79
C MET A 141 9.16 -16.55 4.51
#